data_eaac487bceadbc363dd5a19375c5add7
#
_entry.id   eaac487bceadbc363dd5a19375c5add7
#
_cell.length_a   1.000
_cell.length_b   1.000
_cell.length_c   1.000
_cell.angle_alpha   90.00
_cell.angle_beta   90.00
_cell.angle_gamma   90.00
#
_symmetry.space_group_name_H-M   'P 1'
#
loop_
_entity.id
_entity.type
_entity.pdbx_description
1 polymer ?
#
loop_
_entity_poly.entity_id
_entity_poly.type
_entity_poly.pdbx_seq_one_letter_code
_entity_poly.pdbx_strand_id
1 'polypeptide(L)'
;IMPSLVGSEMCIRDRLEAVVEEELDHGGRIIRFQYKGIFLEILESLGEMPLPPYIKERLEDPDRYQTVYAKENGSAAAPTAGLHFTPELLEQIAAKGVKLVYLTLHVGLGTFRPVSVDNIADHEMHSEFYRLTEEAAAQLNEVRANGGKIVAVGTTSIRTLETIGTKFDGQIKADSGWTSIFITPGYQFKIVEAFSTNFHLPKSTLVMLVSAFAGRDLTLSAYQHAIDERYRFFSFGDAMFLK
;
A
#
# COMPACT_ATOMS: atom_id res chain seq x y z
N ILE A 1 -23.15 5.20 25.80
CA ILE A 1 -21.73 5.12 26.20
C ILE A 1 -21.37 3.65 26.14
N MET A 2 -20.54 3.27 25.17
CA MET A 2 -19.97 1.91 25.16
C MET A 2 -19.01 1.79 26.34
N PRO A 3 -19.04 0.69 27.11
CA PRO A 3 -18.07 0.48 28.18
C PRO A 3 -16.67 0.39 27.60
N SER A 4 -15.69 0.98 28.29
CA SER A 4 -14.27 0.86 27.93
C SER A 4 -13.83 -0.61 27.95
N LEU A 5 -13.01 -1.02 26.98
CA LEU A 5 -12.40 -2.34 26.91
C LEU A 5 -11.06 -2.42 27.66
N VAL A 6 -10.60 -1.31 28.25
CA VAL A 6 -9.34 -1.30 29.03
C VAL A 6 -9.41 -2.29 30.18
N GLY A 7 -8.41 -3.14 30.32
CA GLY A 7 -8.36 -4.21 31.30
C GLY A 7 -9.08 -5.51 30.90
N SER A 8 -9.73 -5.53 29.70
CA SER A 8 -10.31 -6.78 29.20
C SER A 8 -9.20 -7.75 28.78
N GLU A 9 -9.37 -9.01 29.16
CA GLU A 9 -8.48 -10.10 28.82
C GLU A 9 -9.09 -10.97 27.72
N MET A 10 -8.27 -11.42 26.79
CA MET A 10 -8.67 -12.30 25.71
C MET A 10 -7.65 -13.43 25.55
N CYS A 11 -8.12 -14.67 25.58
CA CYS A 11 -7.35 -15.85 25.25
C CYS A 11 -7.46 -16.15 23.76
N ILE A 12 -6.33 -16.28 23.09
CA ILE A 12 -6.25 -16.61 21.66
C ILE A 12 -5.71 -18.02 21.52
N ARG A 13 -6.61 -18.98 21.25
CA ARG A 13 -6.29 -20.40 21.03
C ARG A 13 -5.36 -21.01 22.10
N ASP A 14 -5.54 -20.63 23.37
CA ASP A 14 -4.79 -21.11 24.56
C ASP A 14 -3.26 -20.92 24.50
N ARG A 15 -2.75 -20.09 23.57
CA ARG A 15 -1.31 -19.85 23.39
C ARG A 15 -0.89 -18.40 23.59
N LEU A 16 -1.82 -17.49 23.47
CA LEU A 16 -1.58 -16.06 23.55
C LEU A 16 -2.68 -15.41 24.38
N GLU A 17 -2.28 -14.73 25.44
CA GLU A 17 -3.19 -13.90 26.23
C GLU A 17 -2.97 -12.44 25.83
N ALA A 18 -4.05 -11.69 25.68
CA ALA A 18 -4.02 -10.30 25.27
C ALA A 18 -4.80 -9.46 26.28
N VAL A 19 -4.18 -8.40 26.79
CA VAL A 19 -4.79 -7.43 27.71
C VAL A 19 -4.83 -6.09 27.02
N VAL A 20 -6.00 -5.47 26.91
CA VAL A 20 -6.15 -4.12 26.37
C VAL A 20 -5.68 -3.12 27.42
N GLU A 21 -4.60 -2.40 27.13
CA GLU A 21 -4.03 -1.40 28.04
C GLU A 21 -4.58 0.01 27.79
N GLU A 22 -4.81 0.35 26.52
CA GLU A 22 -5.27 1.69 26.13
C GLU A 22 -6.18 1.63 24.91
N GLU A 23 -7.15 2.52 24.86
CA GLU A 23 -7.98 2.78 23.69
C GLU A 23 -7.45 4.01 22.97
N LEU A 24 -7.20 3.85 21.67
CA LEU A 24 -6.76 4.92 20.79
C LEU A 24 -7.90 5.38 19.88
N ASP A 25 -7.73 6.55 19.27
CA ASP A 25 -8.67 7.06 18.29
C ASP A 25 -8.90 6.08 17.15
N HIS A 26 -10.06 6.18 16.53
CA HIS A 26 -10.48 5.37 15.39
C HIS A 26 -10.52 3.85 15.65
N GLY A 27 -10.70 3.44 16.88
CA GLY A 27 -10.84 2.03 17.26
C GLY A 27 -9.50 1.30 17.42
N GLY A 28 -8.39 2.03 17.45
CA GLY A 28 -7.09 1.48 17.82
C GLY A 28 -7.07 1.00 19.27
N ARG A 29 -6.17 0.06 19.56
CA ARG A 29 -5.96 -0.45 20.93
C ARG A 29 -4.48 -0.71 21.14
N ILE A 30 -3.95 -0.34 22.31
CA ILE A 30 -2.66 -0.84 22.77
C ILE A 30 -2.94 -2.12 23.54
N ILE A 31 -2.28 -3.19 23.13
CA ILE A 31 -2.49 -4.53 23.67
C ILE A 31 -1.15 -5.06 24.19
N ARG A 32 -1.15 -5.50 25.44
CA ARG A 32 -0.04 -6.24 26.00
C ARG A 32 -0.30 -7.74 25.86
N PHE A 33 0.63 -8.43 25.23
CA PHE A 33 0.57 -9.87 25.05
C PHE A 33 1.36 -10.60 26.15
N GLN A 34 0.78 -11.67 26.67
CA GLN A 34 1.44 -12.64 27.55
C GLN A 34 1.56 -13.97 26.82
N TYR A 35 2.78 -14.47 26.72
CA TYR A 35 3.07 -15.69 25.95
C TYR A 35 4.34 -16.38 26.46
N LYS A 36 4.55 -17.64 26.04
CA LYS A 36 5.78 -18.41 26.30
C LYS A 36 6.39 -18.79 24.97
N GLY A 37 7.66 -18.46 24.77
CA GLY A 37 8.40 -18.77 23.52
C GLY A 37 8.68 -17.55 22.65
N ILE A 38 8.83 -17.74 21.37
CA ILE A 38 9.12 -16.66 20.41
C ILE A 38 7.79 -16.10 19.87
N PHE A 39 7.55 -14.81 20.11
CA PHE A 39 6.28 -14.15 19.78
C PHE A 39 5.88 -14.29 18.31
N LEU A 40 6.84 -14.11 17.38
CA LEU A 40 6.58 -14.20 15.94
C LEU A 40 6.17 -15.61 15.54
N GLU A 41 6.79 -16.65 16.06
CA GLU A 41 6.41 -18.04 15.79
C GLU A 41 4.98 -18.35 16.27
N ILE A 42 4.61 -17.81 17.43
CA ILE A 42 3.24 -17.96 17.95
C ILE A 42 2.26 -17.24 17.03
N LEU A 43 2.56 -16.00 16.62
CA LEU A 43 1.71 -15.24 15.69
C LEU A 43 1.54 -15.96 14.34
N GLU A 44 2.61 -16.46 13.77
CA GLU A 44 2.57 -17.24 12.51
C GLU A 44 1.71 -18.49 12.64
N SER A 45 1.79 -19.19 13.80
CA SER A 45 0.98 -20.39 14.05
C SER A 45 -0.50 -20.13 14.29
N LEU A 46 -0.87 -18.91 14.72
CA LEU A 46 -2.23 -18.51 15.08
C LEU A 46 -2.89 -17.62 14.03
N GLY A 47 -2.07 -16.85 13.31
CA GLY A 47 -2.51 -15.81 12.40
C GLY A 47 -3.15 -16.38 11.13
N GLU A 48 -4.03 -15.58 10.56
CA GLU A 48 -4.54 -15.77 9.22
C GLU A 48 -4.20 -14.54 8.39
N MET A 49 -3.93 -14.72 7.10
CA MET A 49 -3.66 -13.60 6.21
C MET A 49 -4.84 -12.62 6.21
N PRO A 50 -4.65 -11.34 6.59
CA PRO A 50 -5.72 -10.36 6.56
C PRO A 50 -6.07 -10.03 5.10
N LEU A 51 -7.28 -10.38 4.70
CA LEU A 51 -7.79 -10.09 3.36
C LEU A 51 -8.73 -8.87 3.40
N PRO A 52 -8.78 -8.07 2.32
CA PRO A 52 -9.78 -7.02 2.19
C PRO A 52 -11.20 -7.59 2.29
N PRO A 53 -12.17 -6.82 2.82
CA PRO A 53 -13.53 -7.31 3.08
C PRO A 53 -14.31 -7.82 1.85
N TYR A 54 -13.88 -7.44 0.64
CA TYR A 54 -14.49 -7.89 -0.60
C TYR A 54 -14.00 -9.27 -1.06
N ILE A 55 -12.90 -9.79 -0.49
CA ILE A 55 -12.43 -11.16 -0.72
C ILE A 55 -13.07 -12.03 0.36
N LYS A 56 -14.06 -12.83 -0.05
CA LYS A 56 -14.82 -13.69 0.86
C LYS A 56 -14.33 -15.14 0.87
N GLU A 57 -13.64 -15.54 -0.18
CA GLU A 57 -13.09 -16.90 -0.30
C GLU A 57 -11.80 -16.99 0.52
N ARG A 58 -11.67 -18.10 1.24
CA ARG A 58 -10.43 -18.43 1.94
C ARG A 58 -9.37 -18.78 0.90
N LEU A 59 -8.20 -18.17 1.00
CA LEU A 59 -7.07 -18.56 0.17
C LEU A 59 -6.56 -19.94 0.61
N GLU A 60 -6.43 -20.85 -0.34
CA GLU A 60 -5.77 -22.16 -0.11
C GLU A 60 -4.27 -21.95 0.18
N ASP A 61 -3.67 -20.99 -0.51
CA ASP A 61 -2.29 -20.56 -0.36
C ASP A 61 -2.24 -19.08 0.07
N PRO A 62 -1.91 -18.78 1.34
CA PRO A 62 -1.81 -17.42 1.85
C PRO A 62 -0.77 -16.55 1.11
N ASP A 63 0.30 -17.17 0.58
CA ASP A 63 1.38 -16.45 -0.10
C ASP A 63 0.90 -15.83 -1.42
N ARG A 64 -0.22 -16.27 -1.97
CA ARG A 64 -0.83 -15.63 -3.14
C ARG A 64 -1.28 -14.19 -2.89
N TYR A 65 -1.52 -13.80 -1.64
CA TYR A 65 -1.84 -12.42 -1.29
C TYR A 65 -0.61 -11.66 -0.80
N GLN A 66 0.56 -11.99 -1.34
CA GLN A 66 1.80 -11.28 -1.09
C GLN A 66 2.62 -11.18 -2.37
N THR A 67 3.42 -10.13 -2.49
CA THR A 67 4.33 -9.96 -3.63
C THR A 67 5.54 -10.90 -3.50
N VAL A 68 6.04 -11.38 -4.63
CA VAL A 68 7.22 -12.26 -4.68
C VAL A 68 8.51 -11.61 -4.20
N TYR A 69 8.49 -10.29 -3.99
CA TYR A 69 9.63 -9.50 -3.51
C TYR A 69 9.44 -8.94 -2.10
N ALA A 70 8.41 -9.33 -1.37
CA ALA A 70 8.20 -8.93 0.02
C ALA A 70 9.35 -9.41 0.92
N LYS A 71 9.88 -8.52 1.77
CA LYS A 71 11.00 -8.84 2.67
C LYS A 71 10.76 -8.40 4.11
N GLU A 72 10.12 -7.26 4.30
CA GLU A 72 9.99 -6.60 5.60
C GLU A 72 8.59 -6.82 6.16
N ASN A 73 8.48 -7.50 7.29
CA ASN A 73 7.21 -7.65 8.00
C ASN A 73 6.78 -6.31 8.63
N GLY A 74 5.46 -6.06 8.71
CA GLY A 74 4.94 -4.85 9.36
C GLY A 74 3.76 -4.18 8.67
N SER A 75 3.34 -4.66 7.50
CA SER A 75 2.14 -4.19 6.81
C SER A 75 0.90 -4.99 7.19
N ALA A 76 -0.23 -4.30 7.32
CA ALA A 76 -1.55 -4.93 7.44
C ALA A 76 -2.16 -5.29 6.06
N ALA A 77 -1.62 -4.75 4.97
CA ALA A 77 -2.08 -5.01 3.61
C ALA A 77 -0.91 -5.18 2.65
N ALA A 78 -1.06 -6.08 1.67
CA ALA A 78 -0.10 -6.27 0.59
C ALA A 78 -0.22 -5.15 -0.47
N PRO A 79 0.88 -4.78 -1.17
CA PRO A 79 0.86 -3.86 -2.30
C PRO A 79 0.34 -4.58 -3.55
N THR A 80 -0.98 -4.71 -3.66
CA THR A 80 -1.64 -5.66 -4.57
C THR A 80 -1.39 -5.42 -6.07
N ALA A 81 -0.98 -4.22 -6.48
CA ALA A 81 -0.49 -3.99 -7.84
C ALA A 81 0.81 -4.78 -8.13
N GLY A 82 1.57 -5.13 -7.12
CA GLY A 82 2.75 -5.97 -7.24
C GLY A 82 2.46 -7.45 -7.48
N LEU A 83 1.22 -7.91 -7.22
CA LEU A 83 0.81 -9.30 -7.46
C LEU A 83 0.80 -9.69 -8.94
N HIS A 84 0.78 -8.71 -9.84
CA HIS A 84 0.90 -8.94 -11.28
C HIS A 84 2.30 -9.33 -11.73
N PHE A 85 3.31 -9.16 -10.87
CA PHE A 85 4.71 -9.42 -11.20
C PHE A 85 5.16 -10.76 -10.64
N THR A 86 5.38 -11.72 -11.53
CA THR A 86 6.01 -13.00 -11.20
C THR A 86 7.54 -12.87 -11.24
N PRO A 87 8.30 -13.81 -10.62
CA PRO A 87 9.76 -13.82 -10.74
C PRO A 87 10.23 -13.79 -12.20
N GLU A 88 9.59 -14.57 -13.06
CA GLU A 88 9.95 -14.68 -14.50
C GLU A 88 9.69 -13.36 -15.23
N LEU A 89 8.59 -12.66 -14.90
CA LEU A 89 8.30 -11.35 -15.51
C LEU A 89 9.33 -10.31 -15.05
N LEU A 90 9.71 -10.31 -13.78
CA LEU A 90 10.75 -9.42 -13.25
C LEU A 90 12.10 -9.68 -13.93
N GLU A 91 12.48 -10.93 -14.13
CA GLU A 91 13.70 -11.30 -14.89
C GLU A 91 13.63 -10.82 -16.33
N GLN A 92 12.50 -10.99 -17.01
CA GLN A 92 12.32 -10.49 -18.39
C GLN A 92 12.43 -8.97 -18.48
N ILE A 93 11.88 -8.25 -17.49
CA ILE A 93 11.98 -6.79 -17.41
C ILE A 93 13.44 -6.38 -17.19
N ALA A 94 14.14 -7.01 -16.26
CA ALA A 94 15.56 -6.75 -15.98
C ALA A 94 16.44 -7.05 -17.21
N ALA A 95 16.18 -8.15 -17.93
CA ALA A 95 16.90 -8.51 -19.16
C ALA A 95 16.76 -7.47 -20.28
N LYS A 96 15.70 -6.63 -20.25
CA LYS A 96 15.53 -5.48 -21.15
C LYS A 96 16.30 -4.23 -20.71
N GLY A 97 17.10 -4.30 -19.65
CA GLY A 97 17.88 -3.18 -19.11
C GLY A 97 17.10 -2.27 -18.16
N VAL A 98 15.91 -2.66 -17.73
CA VAL A 98 15.15 -1.91 -16.75
C VAL A 98 15.68 -2.22 -15.35
N LYS A 99 16.01 -1.19 -14.56
CA LYS A 99 16.44 -1.34 -13.17
C LYS A 99 15.23 -1.58 -12.27
N LEU A 100 15.26 -2.66 -11.50
CA LEU A 100 14.28 -2.97 -10.49
C LEU A 100 14.73 -2.38 -9.14
N VAL A 101 14.00 -1.40 -8.65
CA VAL A 101 14.32 -0.70 -7.41
C VAL A 101 13.20 -0.92 -6.40
N TYR A 102 13.56 -1.30 -5.18
CA TYR A 102 12.62 -1.64 -4.14
C TYR A 102 12.61 -0.60 -3.03
N LEU A 103 11.44 -0.33 -2.50
CA LEU A 103 11.23 0.53 -1.34
C LEU A 103 10.27 -0.16 -0.35
N THR A 104 10.22 0.31 0.87
CA THR A 104 9.32 -0.21 1.90
C THR A 104 8.26 0.83 2.24
N LEU A 105 6.99 0.40 2.28
CA LEU A 105 5.89 1.12 2.90
C LEU A 105 5.11 0.14 3.77
N HIS A 106 4.97 0.42 5.05
CA HIS A 106 4.11 -0.35 5.95
C HIS A 106 2.69 0.20 5.89
N VAL A 107 1.87 -0.47 5.09
CA VAL A 107 0.47 -0.09 4.89
C VAL A 107 -0.35 -0.45 6.12
N GLY A 108 -0.97 0.55 6.73
CA GLY A 108 -1.83 0.38 7.90
C GLY A 108 -3.25 -0.07 7.55
N LEU A 109 -4.02 -0.45 8.58
CA LEU A 109 -5.44 -0.84 8.45
C LEU A 109 -6.33 0.29 7.88
N GLY A 110 -5.88 1.53 7.94
CA GLY A 110 -6.58 2.69 7.40
C GLY A 110 -6.83 2.61 5.89
N THR A 111 -6.01 1.84 5.14
CA THR A 111 -6.18 1.66 3.70
C THR A 111 -7.50 0.97 3.31
N PHE A 112 -8.10 0.22 4.24
CA PHE A 112 -9.39 -0.46 4.04
C PHE A 112 -10.60 0.40 4.43
N ARG A 113 -10.39 1.60 4.96
CA ARG A 113 -11.47 2.49 5.36
C ARG A 113 -11.96 3.30 4.16
N PRO A 114 -13.27 3.33 3.88
CA PRO A 114 -13.82 4.21 2.87
C PRO A 114 -13.69 5.67 3.30
N VAL A 115 -13.64 6.57 2.33
CA VAL A 115 -13.79 8.01 2.60
C VAL A 115 -15.19 8.24 3.15
N SER A 116 -15.28 8.75 4.37
CA SER A 116 -16.53 8.95 5.11
C SER A 116 -16.99 10.40 5.19
N VAL A 117 -16.23 11.31 4.58
CA VAL A 117 -16.52 12.75 4.55
C VAL A 117 -17.08 13.17 3.19
N ASP A 118 -18.00 14.15 3.21
CA ASP A 118 -18.60 14.67 1.99
C ASP A 118 -17.66 15.64 1.25
N ASN A 119 -16.82 16.35 2.00
CA ASN A 119 -15.82 17.26 1.44
C ASN A 119 -14.43 16.65 1.56
N ILE A 120 -13.73 16.55 0.44
CA ILE A 120 -12.37 15.99 0.36
C ILE A 120 -11.39 16.77 1.25
N ALA A 121 -11.58 18.07 1.42
CA ALA A 121 -10.72 18.89 2.27
C ALA A 121 -10.75 18.48 3.75
N ASP A 122 -11.81 17.80 4.19
CA ASP A 122 -11.99 17.35 5.56
C ASP A 122 -11.47 15.91 5.76
N HIS A 123 -10.94 15.29 4.71
CA HIS A 123 -10.42 13.93 4.79
C HIS A 123 -9.00 13.91 5.37
N GLU A 124 -8.85 13.26 6.50
CA GLU A 124 -7.55 12.99 7.10
C GLU A 124 -6.99 11.65 6.60
N MET A 125 -5.88 11.73 5.86
CA MET A 125 -5.15 10.55 5.43
C MET A 125 -4.43 9.91 6.62
N HIS A 126 -4.58 8.59 6.75
CA HIS A 126 -3.83 7.81 7.71
C HIS A 126 -2.33 7.88 7.44
N SER A 127 -1.56 7.82 8.53
CA SER A 127 -0.10 7.86 8.48
C SER A 127 0.46 6.46 8.29
N GLU A 128 1.43 6.32 7.39
CA GLU A 128 2.11 5.06 7.05
C GLU A 128 3.61 5.25 7.06
N PHE A 129 4.33 4.27 7.60
CA PHE A 129 5.79 4.32 7.65
C PHE A 129 6.39 3.93 6.30
N TYR A 130 7.32 4.75 5.79
CA TYR A 130 8.06 4.48 4.56
C TYR A 130 9.56 4.46 4.77
N ARG A 131 10.28 3.77 3.88
CA ARG A 131 11.73 3.78 3.80
C ARG A 131 12.21 3.65 2.36
N LEU A 132 13.08 4.57 1.94
CA LEU A 132 13.90 4.49 0.74
C LEU A 132 15.37 4.44 1.16
N THR A 133 16.08 3.36 0.82
CA THR A 133 17.49 3.18 1.20
C THR A 133 18.42 4.07 0.36
N GLU A 134 19.65 4.27 0.81
CA GLU A 134 20.67 5.01 0.05
C GLU A 134 20.95 4.36 -1.30
N GLU A 135 21.03 3.03 -1.34
CA GLU A 135 21.24 2.28 -2.58
C GLU A 135 20.07 2.49 -3.57
N ALA A 136 18.82 2.37 -3.10
CA ALA A 136 17.65 2.60 -3.93
C ALA A 136 17.59 4.04 -4.46
N ALA A 137 17.86 5.03 -3.62
CA ALA A 137 17.92 6.43 -4.02
C ALA A 137 19.01 6.69 -5.06
N ALA A 138 20.20 6.10 -4.89
CA ALA A 138 21.31 6.20 -5.84
C ALA A 138 20.94 5.61 -7.22
N GLN A 139 20.31 4.43 -7.24
CA GLN A 139 19.85 3.78 -8.48
C GLN A 139 18.81 4.63 -9.22
N LEU A 140 17.83 5.19 -8.50
CA LEU A 140 16.81 6.06 -9.09
C LEU A 140 17.42 7.35 -9.67
N ASN A 141 18.38 7.96 -8.96
CA ASN A 141 19.09 9.15 -9.44
C ASN A 141 19.94 8.85 -10.68
N GLU A 142 20.60 7.70 -10.70
CA GLU A 142 21.38 7.26 -11.88
C GLU A 142 20.48 7.10 -13.12
N VAL A 143 19.28 6.49 -12.94
CA VAL A 143 18.31 6.36 -14.04
C VAL A 143 17.89 7.74 -14.54
N ARG A 144 17.55 8.68 -13.66
CA ARG A 144 17.17 10.06 -14.06
C ARG A 144 18.30 10.80 -14.76
N ALA A 145 19.52 10.69 -14.23
CA ALA A 145 20.70 11.34 -14.83
C ALA A 145 20.98 10.86 -16.27
N ASN A 146 20.63 9.60 -16.57
CA ASN A 146 20.77 9.00 -17.89
C ASN A 146 19.52 9.19 -18.78
N GLY A 147 18.57 10.06 -18.39
CA GLY A 147 17.36 10.34 -19.15
C GLY A 147 16.31 9.21 -19.11
N GLY A 148 16.45 8.26 -18.21
CA GLY A 148 15.47 7.21 -17.97
C GLY A 148 14.28 7.71 -17.17
N LYS A 149 13.17 6.97 -17.22
CA LYS A 149 11.92 7.27 -16.52
C LYS A 149 11.74 6.43 -15.28
N ILE A 150 11.09 7.04 -14.27
CA ILE A 150 10.69 6.34 -13.04
C ILE A 150 9.25 5.87 -13.19
N VAL A 151 9.10 4.55 -13.22
CA VAL A 151 7.81 3.85 -13.31
C VAL A 151 7.49 3.23 -11.95
N ALA A 152 6.47 3.70 -11.27
CA ALA A 152 6.06 3.15 -10.00
C ALA A 152 5.13 1.93 -10.17
N VAL A 153 5.28 0.94 -9.30
CA VAL A 153 4.34 -0.19 -9.20
C VAL A 153 3.53 -0.04 -7.92
N GLY A 154 2.25 0.22 -8.09
CA GLY A 154 1.30 0.43 -7.01
C GLY A 154 1.30 1.85 -6.42
N THR A 155 0.15 2.21 -5.86
CA THR A 155 -0.06 3.50 -5.19
C THR A 155 0.82 3.67 -3.95
N THR A 156 1.24 2.57 -3.32
CA THR A 156 2.21 2.54 -2.23
C THR A 156 3.56 3.12 -2.64
N SER A 157 4.08 2.70 -3.80
CA SER A 157 5.33 3.23 -4.35
C SER A 157 5.20 4.70 -4.72
N ILE A 158 4.08 5.10 -5.32
CA ILE A 158 3.80 6.50 -5.65
C ILE A 158 3.82 7.36 -4.40
N ARG A 159 3.10 6.97 -3.35
CA ARG A 159 3.02 7.74 -2.11
C ARG A 159 4.39 7.92 -1.46
N THR A 160 5.21 6.88 -1.43
CA THR A 160 6.57 6.98 -0.90
C THR A 160 7.43 7.94 -1.73
N LEU A 161 7.48 7.77 -3.04
CA LEU A 161 8.31 8.60 -3.93
C LEU A 161 7.86 10.06 -3.92
N GLU A 162 6.56 10.31 -3.99
CA GLU A 162 6.02 11.67 -3.98
C GLU A 162 6.14 12.37 -2.62
N THR A 163 6.14 11.62 -1.51
CA THR A 163 6.49 12.14 -0.19
C THR A 163 7.93 12.64 -0.19
N ILE A 164 8.87 11.84 -0.69
CA ILE A 164 10.28 12.20 -0.80
C ILE A 164 10.44 13.40 -1.74
N GLY A 165 9.80 13.38 -2.91
CA GLY A 165 9.81 14.47 -3.86
C GLY A 165 9.25 15.77 -3.28
N THR A 166 8.24 15.70 -2.45
CA THR A 166 7.67 16.86 -1.76
C THR A 166 8.61 17.38 -0.68
N LYS A 167 9.19 16.49 0.12
CA LYS A 167 10.11 16.83 1.21
C LYS A 167 11.41 17.45 0.72
N PHE A 168 11.93 17.01 -0.42
CA PHE A 168 13.24 17.42 -0.96
C PHE A 168 13.15 18.17 -2.30
N ASP A 169 12.02 18.79 -2.57
CA ASP A 169 11.78 19.61 -3.77
C ASP A 169 12.17 18.93 -5.10
N GLY A 170 11.65 17.72 -5.30
CA GLY A 170 11.87 16.90 -6.49
C GLY A 170 13.19 16.10 -6.49
N GLN A 171 14.04 16.27 -5.48
CA GLN A 171 15.26 15.46 -5.34
C GLN A 171 14.94 14.10 -4.73
N ILE A 172 15.59 13.05 -5.24
CA ILE A 172 15.46 11.71 -4.68
C ILE A 172 16.59 11.51 -3.66
N LYS A 173 16.23 11.39 -2.39
CA LYS A 173 17.18 11.15 -1.30
C LYS A 173 16.75 9.93 -0.49
N ALA A 174 17.72 9.21 0.06
CA ALA A 174 17.43 8.21 1.07
C ALA A 174 16.72 8.88 2.25
N ASP A 175 15.63 8.27 2.67
CA ASP A 175 14.82 8.81 3.76
C ASP A 175 13.93 7.73 4.35
N SER A 176 13.55 7.92 5.61
CA SER A 176 12.54 7.12 6.28
C SER A 176 11.71 7.99 7.21
N GLY A 177 10.47 7.63 7.38
CA GLY A 177 9.56 8.41 8.22
C GLY A 177 8.11 8.01 8.03
N TRP A 178 7.23 8.89 8.44
CA TRP A 178 5.80 8.71 8.31
C TRP A 178 5.24 9.62 7.23
N THR A 179 4.35 9.10 6.41
CA THR A 179 3.64 9.86 5.37
C THR A 179 2.15 9.80 5.54
N SER A 180 1.52 10.95 5.46
CA SER A 180 0.07 11.10 5.31
C SER A 180 -0.26 11.82 3.99
N ILE A 181 0.60 11.69 2.98
CA ILE A 181 0.40 12.37 1.70
C ILE A 181 -0.94 11.98 1.08
N PHE A 182 -1.73 12.99 0.73
CA PHE A 182 -3.00 12.85 0.07
C PHE A 182 -2.92 13.44 -1.35
N ILE A 183 -2.82 12.55 -2.33
CA ILE A 183 -2.69 12.95 -3.74
C ILE A 183 -4.08 13.02 -4.36
N THR A 184 -4.49 14.22 -4.73
CA THR A 184 -5.79 14.54 -5.32
C THR A 184 -5.63 15.30 -6.62
N PRO A 185 -6.66 15.42 -7.47
CA PRO A 185 -6.62 16.24 -8.69
C PRO A 185 -6.07 17.63 -8.41
N GLY A 186 -5.07 18.06 -9.20
CA GLY A 186 -4.31 19.30 -9.02
C GLY A 186 -2.92 19.09 -8.40
N TYR A 187 -2.63 17.90 -7.85
CA TYR A 187 -1.29 17.56 -7.37
C TYR A 187 -0.28 17.52 -8.54
N GLN A 188 0.91 18.08 -8.31
CA GLN A 188 1.99 18.07 -9.30
C GLN A 188 3.00 16.98 -8.91
N PHE A 189 3.06 15.93 -9.72
CA PHE A 189 4.00 14.82 -9.52
C PHE A 189 5.43 15.31 -9.72
N LYS A 190 6.33 14.92 -8.82
CA LYS A 190 7.71 15.39 -8.78
C LYS A 190 8.72 14.33 -9.17
N ILE A 191 8.37 13.06 -8.95
CA ILE A 191 9.27 11.93 -9.19
C ILE A 191 8.66 10.92 -10.16
N VAL A 192 7.39 10.56 -9.97
CA VAL A 192 6.75 9.48 -10.73
C VAL A 192 6.31 9.98 -12.10
N GLU A 193 6.77 9.33 -13.17
CA GLU A 193 6.48 9.69 -14.57
C GLU A 193 5.54 8.72 -15.26
N ALA A 194 5.40 7.52 -14.71
CA ALA A 194 4.43 6.51 -15.15
C ALA A 194 4.18 5.53 -13.98
N PHE A 195 3.10 4.79 -14.04
CA PHE A 195 2.87 3.74 -13.03
C PHE A 195 1.91 2.66 -13.49
N SER A 196 2.03 1.49 -12.85
CA SER A 196 1.07 0.39 -12.93
C SER A 196 0.29 0.29 -11.63
N THR A 197 -1.03 0.13 -11.74
CA THR A 197 -1.90 -0.04 -10.57
C THR A 197 -3.14 -0.87 -10.93
N ASN A 198 -3.89 -1.32 -9.91
CA ASN A 198 -5.16 -2.02 -10.11
C ASN A 198 -6.30 -1.03 -10.41
N PHE A 199 -7.45 -1.56 -10.85
CA PHE A 199 -8.69 -0.83 -10.80
C PHE A 199 -9.20 -0.77 -9.34
N HIS A 200 -9.48 0.43 -8.86
CA HIS A 200 -9.80 0.70 -7.46
C HIS A 200 -11.30 0.84 -7.20
N LEU A 201 -11.68 0.75 -5.92
CA LEU A 201 -13.06 0.98 -5.48
C LEU A 201 -13.53 2.41 -5.78
N PRO A 202 -14.80 2.60 -6.16
CA PRO A 202 -15.37 3.93 -6.33
C PRO A 202 -15.33 4.70 -5.00
N LYS A 203 -15.25 6.03 -5.10
CA LYS A 203 -15.18 6.95 -3.95
C LYS A 203 -13.99 6.68 -3.01
N SER A 204 -12.88 6.13 -3.53
CA SER A 204 -11.66 5.89 -2.77
C SER A 204 -10.60 6.95 -3.04
N THR A 205 -9.71 7.15 -2.09
CA THR A 205 -8.51 8.00 -2.24
C THR A 205 -7.63 7.55 -3.39
N LEU A 206 -7.67 6.26 -3.75
CA LEU A 206 -6.87 5.68 -4.83
C LEU A 206 -7.38 6.09 -6.22
N VAL A 207 -8.71 6.19 -6.42
CA VAL A 207 -9.27 6.77 -7.66
C VAL A 207 -8.90 8.25 -7.79
N MET A 208 -8.83 8.98 -6.66
CA MET A 208 -8.39 10.38 -6.67
C MET A 208 -6.92 10.50 -7.09
N LEU A 209 -6.04 9.62 -6.61
CA LEU A 209 -4.64 9.57 -7.01
C LEU A 209 -4.47 9.30 -8.51
N VAL A 210 -5.20 8.31 -9.04
CA VAL A 210 -5.20 8.02 -10.49
C VAL A 210 -5.70 9.22 -11.27
N SER A 211 -6.78 9.86 -10.81
CA SER A 211 -7.34 11.07 -11.43
C SER A 211 -6.42 12.28 -11.33
N ALA A 212 -5.59 12.36 -10.30
CA ALA A 212 -4.57 13.41 -10.19
C ALA A 212 -3.51 13.30 -11.28
N PHE A 213 -3.19 12.09 -11.71
CA PHE A 213 -2.18 11.84 -12.73
C PHE A 213 -2.75 11.96 -14.15
N ALA A 214 -3.82 11.24 -14.46
CA ALA A 214 -4.37 11.13 -15.81
C ALA A 214 -5.47 12.16 -16.12
N GLY A 215 -5.95 12.87 -15.11
CA GLY A 215 -7.15 13.68 -15.20
C GLY A 215 -8.42 12.89 -14.88
N ARG A 216 -9.38 13.57 -14.25
CA ARG A 216 -10.63 12.94 -13.77
C ARG A 216 -11.44 12.30 -14.89
N ASP A 217 -11.67 13.03 -15.97
CA ASP A 217 -12.60 12.59 -17.02
C ASP A 217 -12.02 11.39 -17.80
N LEU A 218 -10.72 11.40 -18.09
CA LEU A 218 -10.04 10.26 -18.71
C LEU A 218 -10.05 9.04 -17.79
N THR A 219 -9.78 9.24 -16.50
CA THR A 219 -9.86 8.15 -15.51
C THR A 219 -11.24 7.51 -15.49
N LEU A 220 -12.30 8.32 -15.36
CA LEU A 220 -13.67 7.80 -15.31
C LEU A 220 -14.09 7.12 -16.62
N SER A 221 -13.67 7.64 -17.78
CA SER A 221 -13.90 7.02 -19.08
C SER A 221 -13.19 5.66 -19.18
N ALA A 222 -11.94 5.56 -18.74
CA ALA A 222 -11.21 4.29 -18.72
C ALA A 222 -11.85 3.25 -17.78
N TYR A 223 -12.37 3.68 -16.61
CA TYR A 223 -13.10 2.80 -15.71
C TYR A 223 -14.43 2.33 -16.33
N GLN A 224 -15.17 3.22 -17.01
CA GLN A 224 -16.40 2.81 -17.70
C GLN A 224 -16.10 1.80 -18.80
N HIS A 225 -15.08 2.06 -19.62
CA HIS A 225 -14.63 1.13 -20.64
C HIS A 225 -14.25 -0.24 -20.04
N ALA A 226 -13.50 -0.25 -18.94
CA ALA A 226 -13.14 -1.49 -18.26
C ALA A 226 -14.38 -2.27 -17.74
N ILE A 227 -15.44 -1.58 -17.28
CA ILE A 227 -16.70 -2.19 -16.89
C ILE A 227 -17.39 -2.80 -18.10
N ASP A 228 -17.49 -2.05 -19.21
CA ASP A 228 -18.16 -2.47 -20.43
C ASP A 228 -17.48 -3.71 -21.05
N GLU A 229 -16.13 -3.75 -21.01
CA GLU A 229 -15.30 -4.86 -21.48
C GLU A 229 -15.11 -5.98 -20.44
N ARG A 230 -15.76 -5.89 -19.27
CA ARG A 230 -15.76 -6.88 -18.21
C ARG A 230 -14.36 -7.18 -17.62
N TYR A 231 -13.52 -6.17 -17.50
CA TYR A 231 -12.28 -6.27 -16.73
C TYR A 231 -12.57 -6.61 -15.28
N ARG A 232 -11.67 -7.36 -14.67
CA ARG A 232 -11.73 -7.68 -13.24
C ARG A 232 -11.13 -6.55 -12.43
N PHE A 233 -11.75 -6.26 -11.29
CA PHE A 233 -11.37 -5.15 -10.44
C PHE A 233 -10.71 -5.64 -9.16
N PHE A 234 -10.05 -4.72 -8.45
CA PHE A 234 -9.44 -4.85 -7.14
C PHE A 234 -8.18 -5.74 -7.13
N SER A 235 -7.86 -6.38 -5.98
CA SER A 235 -6.57 -7.00 -5.68
C SER A 235 -6.12 -8.08 -6.66
N PHE A 236 -7.05 -8.94 -7.09
CA PHE A 236 -6.79 -10.03 -8.05
C PHE A 236 -7.37 -9.75 -9.43
N GLY A 237 -7.70 -8.50 -9.69
CA GLY A 237 -8.25 -8.08 -10.97
C GLY A 237 -7.18 -7.78 -12.01
N ASP A 238 -7.58 -7.02 -13.01
CA ASP A 238 -6.70 -6.57 -14.08
C ASP A 238 -5.98 -5.26 -13.67
N ALA A 239 -4.93 -4.89 -14.39
CA ALA A 239 -4.12 -3.73 -14.08
C ALA A 239 -4.28 -2.63 -15.14
N MET A 240 -4.03 -1.39 -14.71
CA MET A 240 -3.87 -0.22 -15.56
C MET A 240 -2.40 0.18 -15.62
N PHE A 241 -1.95 0.64 -16.78
CA PHE A 241 -0.67 1.33 -16.96
C PHE A 241 -0.91 2.76 -17.42
N LEU A 242 -0.41 3.73 -16.66
CA LEU A 242 -0.56 5.16 -16.89
C LEU A 242 0.80 5.77 -17.24
N LYS A 243 0.84 6.61 -18.29
CA LYS A 243 2.06 7.28 -18.76
C LYS A 243 1.76 8.67 -19.31
#